data_c8929be83390a8a99bbf271cd970f0e1
#
_entry.id   c8929be83390a8a99bbf271cd970f0e1
#
_cell.length_a   1.000
_cell.length_b   1.000
_cell.length_c   1.000
_cell.angle_alpha   90.00
_cell.angle_beta   90.00
_cell.angle_gamma   90.00
#
_symmetry.space_group_name_H-M   'P 1'
#
loop_
_entity.id
_entity.type
_entity.pdbx_description
1 polymer ?
#
loop_
_entity_poly.entity_id
_entity_poly.type
_entity_poly.pdbx_seq_one_letter_code
_entity_poly.pdbx_strand_id
1 'polypeptide(L)'
;MRVPIGQVLDETVKRDRTQVQELRMPVIANRRRFLYASVLCMIALALASTIFWQMTMIVPHVRATFDGQNAYGHVIAQMEFGPRVTGTEGNRKAGDYIADQLRQAGWSVEFQEFTYRGTLARNIIGRANIGIGTIIILGAHYDTRRWADEDPTYFQAPVPGANDGASGVAVLLELAQVLNLGEVRHEIWLAFFDAEDNGGIEGWDWIAGSTYMADTLSVQPHAMILVDMIGDADQQIYFDANSDRALSQKVWAIAAQLGYGAYFIPEVRWRMIDDHIPFARLGIPAIDIIDFQYPYWHTTADTADKVSAESLERVGQTLEVLLETSE
;
A
#
# COMPACT_ATOMS: atom_id res chain seq x y z
N MET A 1 75.48 -45.46 3.05
CA MET A 1 75.89 -46.92 2.90
C MET A 1 74.85 -47.50 1.95
N ARG A 2 75.18 -47.64 0.71
CA ARG A 2 75.54 -48.84 -0.04
C ARG A 2 74.39 -49.88 -0.11
N VAL A 3 73.87 -49.98 -1.28
CA VAL A 3 73.26 -51.02 -2.11
C VAL A 3 73.98 -52.41 -1.84
N PRO A 4 73.43 -53.61 -2.13
CA PRO A 4 73.11 -54.10 -3.49
C PRO A 4 71.88 -55.04 -3.56
N ILE A 5 71.17 -55.11 -4.77
CA ILE A 5 71.37 -55.95 -5.96
C ILE A 5 71.22 -57.49 -5.73
N GLY A 6 70.40 -58.06 -6.57
CA GLY A 6 70.49 -59.49 -6.98
C GLY A 6 69.11 -60.08 -7.31
N GLN A 7 68.73 -60.08 -8.57
CA GLN A 7 68.82 -61.14 -9.61
C GLN A 7 67.77 -62.25 -9.42
N VAL A 8 66.81 -62.41 -10.31
CA VAL A 8 66.75 -63.06 -11.64
C VAL A 8 66.35 -64.57 -11.58
N LEU A 9 65.38 -64.96 -12.29
CA LEU A 9 65.11 -66.03 -13.27
C LEU A 9 63.63 -66.44 -13.15
N ASP A 10 62.83 -66.25 -14.15
CA ASP A 10 62.55 -66.98 -15.38
C ASP A 10 62.01 -68.41 -15.15
N GLU A 11 60.86 -68.66 -15.64
CA GLU A 11 60.48 -69.81 -16.44
C GLU A 11 58.96 -69.82 -16.78
N THR A 12 58.70 -69.52 -18.02
CA THR A 12 57.97 -70.32 -19.02
C THR A 12 56.51 -70.81 -18.76
N VAL A 13 55.68 -70.26 -19.53
CA VAL A 13 54.74 -70.87 -20.50
C VAL A 13 53.80 -71.98 -20.05
N LYS A 14 52.50 -71.63 -20.09
CA LYS A 14 51.55 -72.46 -20.89
C LYS A 14 50.27 -71.61 -21.21
N ARG A 15 49.99 -71.56 -22.52
CA ARG A 15 48.74 -71.08 -23.09
C ARG A 15 47.55 -71.84 -22.54
N ASP A 16 46.53 -71.17 -22.12
CA ASP A 16 45.19 -71.70 -22.32
C ASP A 16 44.26 -70.60 -22.88
N ARG A 17 43.76 -70.84 -24.06
CA ARG A 17 42.79 -70.06 -24.81
C ARG A 17 41.44 -70.49 -24.32
N THR A 18 40.75 -69.67 -23.53
CA THR A 18 39.35 -69.85 -23.31
C THR A 18 38.70 -68.48 -23.32
N GLN A 19 38.08 -68.17 -24.42
CA GLN A 19 36.87 -67.39 -24.65
C GLN A 19 36.69 -66.11 -23.81
N VAL A 20 37.07 -64.98 -24.38
CA VAL A 20 36.50 -63.67 -24.02
C VAL A 20 35.14 -63.57 -24.70
N GLN A 21 34.10 -63.85 -23.93
CA GLN A 21 32.73 -63.58 -24.33
C GLN A 21 32.47 -62.10 -24.14
N GLU A 22 32.50 -61.30 -25.24
CA GLU A 22 32.12 -59.92 -25.24
C GLU A 22 30.67 -59.78 -24.79
N LEU A 23 30.47 -59.30 -23.56
CA LEU A 23 29.19 -58.73 -23.09
C LEU A 23 28.94 -57.45 -23.84
N ARG A 24 28.36 -57.51 -25.05
CA ARG A 24 27.74 -56.37 -25.71
C ARG A 24 26.47 -56.04 -24.96
N MET A 25 26.56 -55.08 -24.06
CA MET A 25 25.38 -54.48 -23.50
C MET A 25 24.66 -53.65 -24.58
N PRO A 26 23.31 -53.68 -24.63
CA PRO A 26 22.56 -52.97 -25.68
C PRO A 26 22.46 -51.48 -25.31
N VAL A 27 23.44 -50.67 -25.73
CA VAL A 27 23.50 -49.20 -25.53
C VAL A 27 22.38 -48.47 -26.30
N ILE A 28 21.73 -49.15 -27.27
CA ILE A 28 20.74 -48.50 -28.16
C ILE A 28 19.35 -48.42 -27.51
N ALA A 29 18.98 -49.30 -26.60
CA ALA A 29 17.65 -49.31 -25.99
C ALA A 29 17.46 -48.17 -24.94
N ASN A 30 18.55 -47.76 -24.30
CA ASN A 30 18.50 -46.71 -23.26
C ASN A 30 18.39 -45.30 -23.89
N ARG A 31 18.99 -45.02 -25.05
CA ARG A 31 18.88 -43.69 -25.71
C ARG A 31 17.46 -43.33 -26.11
N ARG A 32 16.66 -44.26 -26.64
CA ARG A 32 15.28 -44.01 -26.97
C ARG A 32 14.40 -43.76 -25.74
N ARG A 33 14.62 -44.50 -24.65
CA ARG A 33 13.89 -44.26 -23.38
C ARG A 33 14.24 -42.92 -22.74
N PHE A 34 15.48 -42.46 -22.79
CA PHE A 34 15.90 -41.14 -22.36
C PHE A 34 15.32 -40.02 -23.22
N LEU A 35 15.26 -40.20 -24.54
CA LEU A 35 14.62 -39.23 -25.46
C LEU A 35 13.11 -39.10 -25.17
N TYR A 36 12.40 -40.21 -24.98
CA TYR A 36 10.96 -40.18 -24.65
C TYR A 36 10.71 -39.56 -23.27
N ALA A 37 11.53 -39.84 -22.29
CA ALA A 37 11.43 -39.23 -20.97
C ALA A 37 11.68 -37.70 -21.02
N SER A 38 12.66 -37.24 -21.78
CA SER A 38 12.96 -35.82 -21.96
C SER A 38 11.84 -35.08 -22.72
N VAL A 39 11.24 -35.69 -23.73
CA VAL A 39 10.12 -35.11 -24.46
C VAL A 39 8.87 -35.03 -23.59
N LEU A 40 8.56 -36.06 -22.81
CA LEU A 40 7.46 -36.05 -21.83
C LEU A 40 7.65 -35.00 -20.74
N CYS A 41 8.86 -34.80 -20.23
CA CYS A 41 9.18 -33.73 -19.28
C CYS A 41 8.99 -32.33 -19.86
N MET A 42 9.41 -32.12 -21.12
CA MET A 42 9.21 -30.82 -21.79
C MET A 42 7.73 -30.54 -22.06
N ILE A 43 6.95 -31.56 -22.45
CA ILE A 43 5.49 -31.42 -22.64
C ILE A 43 4.82 -31.12 -21.28
N ALA A 44 5.21 -31.79 -20.19
CA ALA A 44 4.67 -31.54 -18.86
C ALA A 44 5.02 -30.13 -18.36
N LEU A 45 6.23 -29.64 -18.59
CA LEU A 45 6.64 -28.28 -18.28
C LEU A 45 5.90 -27.23 -19.13
N ALA A 46 5.69 -27.49 -20.40
CA ALA A 46 4.91 -26.62 -21.29
C ALA A 46 3.43 -26.58 -20.87
N LEU A 47 2.84 -27.71 -20.49
CA LEU A 47 1.47 -27.77 -19.97
C LEU A 47 1.36 -27.09 -18.58
N ALA A 48 2.33 -27.29 -17.71
CA ALA A 48 2.36 -26.59 -16.43
C ALA A 48 2.52 -25.08 -16.57
N SER A 49 3.34 -24.62 -17.53
CA SER A 49 3.48 -23.18 -17.82
C SER A 49 2.22 -22.59 -18.47
N THR A 50 1.52 -23.32 -19.33
CA THR A 50 0.24 -22.85 -19.91
C THR A 50 -0.88 -22.83 -18.87
N ILE A 51 -0.94 -23.83 -17.96
CA ILE A 51 -1.92 -23.84 -16.86
C ILE A 51 -1.60 -22.72 -15.88
N PHE A 52 -0.34 -22.50 -15.54
CA PHE A 52 0.09 -21.37 -14.69
C PHE A 52 -0.27 -20.03 -15.35
N TRP A 53 -0.04 -19.88 -16.65
CA TRP A 53 -0.41 -18.68 -17.40
C TRP A 53 -1.93 -18.48 -17.50
N GLN A 54 -2.72 -19.56 -17.65
CA GLN A 54 -4.18 -19.48 -17.62
C GLN A 54 -4.72 -19.19 -16.21
N MET A 55 -4.11 -19.71 -15.15
CA MET A 55 -4.48 -19.38 -13.77
C MET A 55 -4.17 -17.92 -13.39
N THR A 56 -3.12 -17.32 -13.96
CA THR A 56 -2.81 -15.90 -13.77
C THR A 56 -3.70 -14.97 -14.61
N MET A 57 -4.42 -15.50 -15.63
CA MET A 57 -5.29 -14.71 -16.50
C MET A 57 -6.78 -14.75 -16.12
N ILE A 58 -7.19 -15.56 -15.13
CA ILE A 58 -8.56 -15.54 -14.59
C ILE A 58 -8.55 -14.73 -13.28
N VAL A 59 -8.08 -13.48 -13.36
CA VAL A 59 -8.52 -12.47 -12.42
C VAL A 59 -9.81 -11.91 -13.02
N PRO A 60 -10.96 -11.95 -12.31
CA PRO A 60 -12.09 -11.15 -12.77
C PRO A 60 -11.56 -9.73 -12.92
N HIS A 61 -11.70 -9.15 -14.11
CA HIS A 61 -11.47 -7.73 -14.30
C HIS A 61 -12.52 -7.01 -13.44
N VAL A 62 -12.19 -6.80 -12.17
CA VAL A 62 -12.90 -5.81 -11.35
C VAL A 62 -12.59 -4.48 -12.06
N ARG A 63 -13.61 -3.95 -12.70
CA ARG A 63 -13.48 -2.68 -13.39
C ARG A 63 -13.64 -1.61 -12.32
N ALA A 64 -12.52 -1.07 -11.86
CA ALA A 64 -12.53 0.09 -10.99
C ALA A 64 -13.24 1.25 -11.69
N THR A 65 -14.04 1.97 -10.94
CA THR A 65 -14.82 3.13 -11.40
C THR A 65 -14.28 4.44 -10.87
N PHE A 66 -13.30 4.37 -9.98
CA PHE A 66 -12.62 5.53 -9.40
C PHE A 66 -11.98 6.39 -10.49
N ASP A 67 -12.29 7.68 -10.44
CA ASP A 67 -11.80 8.69 -11.40
C ASP A 67 -10.84 9.66 -10.71
N GLY A 68 -9.57 9.62 -11.11
CA GLY A 68 -8.54 10.51 -10.55
C GLY A 68 -8.81 11.98 -10.83
N GLN A 69 -9.52 12.33 -11.92
CA GLN A 69 -9.87 13.72 -12.21
C GLN A 69 -10.93 14.26 -11.24
N ASN A 70 -11.91 13.44 -10.87
CA ASN A 70 -12.87 13.79 -9.83
C ASN A 70 -12.18 13.98 -8.49
N ALA A 71 -11.29 13.05 -8.11
CA ALA A 71 -10.48 13.18 -6.90
C ALA A 71 -9.63 14.46 -6.92
N TYR A 72 -8.98 14.79 -8.04
CA TYR A 72 -8.25 16.04 -8.19
C TYR A 72 -9.15 17.27 -8.02
N GLY A 73 -10.41 17.20 -8.47
CA GLY A 73 -11.42 18.22 -8.20
C GLY A 73 -11.63 18.50 -6.71
N HIS A 74 -11.57 17.46 -5.86
CA HIS A 74 -11.63 17.59 -4.39
C HIS A 74 -10.34 18.23 -3.81
N VAL A 75 -9.16 18.00 -4.41
CA VAL A 75 -7.95 18.75 -4.02
C VAL A 75 -8.13 20.24 -4.29
N ILE A 76 -8.55 20.60 -5.50
CA ILE A 76 -8.80 22.01 -5.88
C ILE A 76 -9.79 22.68 -4.93
N ALA A 77 -10.92 22.02 -4.63
CA ALA A 77 -11.93 22.56 -3.71
C ALA A 77 -11.37 22.84 -2.31
N GLN A 78 -10.50 21.97 -1.79
CA GLN A 78 -9.86 22.16 -0.49
C GLN A 78 -8.87 23.34 -0.51
N MET A 79 -8.15 23.50 -1.63
CA MET A 79 -7.19 24.61 -1.78
C MET A 79 -7.90 26.01 -1.80
N GLU A 80 -9.17 26.07 -2.22
CA GLU A 80 -9.96 27.32 -2.19
C GLU A 80 -10.23 27.82 -0.77
N PHE A 81 -10.18 26.95 0.26
CA PHE A 81 -10.32 27.35 1.66
C PHE A 81 -9.04 27.96 2.24
N GLY A 82 -7.93 27.92 1.50
CA GLY A 82 -6.60 28.29 1.97
C GLY A 82 -6.02 27.24 2.93
N PRO A 83 -4.96 27.58 3.68
CA PRO A 83 -4.37 26.70 4.67
C PRO A 83 -5.40 26.26 5.72
N ARG A 84 -5.43 24.95 5.97
CA ARG A 84 -6.44 24.33 6.85
C ARG A 84 -5.89 24.07 8.25
N VAL A 85 -5.07 24.99 8.74
CA VAL A 85 -4.47 24.86 10.08
C VAL A 85 -5.53 24.65 11.15
N THR A 86 -5.36 23.63 11.99
CA THR A 86 -6.30 23.28 13.08
C THR A 86 -6.79 24.51 13.87
N GLY A 87 -8.11 24.61 14.07
CA GLY A 87 -8.76 25.69 14.79
C GLY A 87 -8.98 26.96 13.99
N THR A 88 -8.58 27.03 12.70
CA THR A 88 -8.84 28.18 11.82
C THR A 88 -10.16 28.05 11.06
N GLU A 89 -10.59 29.14 10.43
CA GLU A 89 -11.78 29.14 9.58
C GLU A 89 -11.59 28.25 8.34
N GLY A 90 -10.39 28.22 7.75
CA GLY A 90 -10.05 27.34 6.62
C GLY A 90 -10.25 25.86 6.98
N ASN A 91 -9.72 25.44 8.13
CA ASN A 91 -9.89 24.08 8.67
C ASN A 91 -11.39 23.75 8.89
N ARG A 92 -12.14 24.66 9.51
CA ARG A 92 -13.57 24.45 9.75
C ARG A 92 -14.35 24.29 8.42
N LYS A 93 -14.09 25.16 7.41
CA LYS A 93 -14.72 25.07 6.10
C LYS A 93 -14.39 23.78 5.37
N ALA A 94 -13.14 23.32 5.44
CA ALA A 94 -12.74 22.05 4.86
C ALA A 94 -13.47 20.87 5.51
N GLY A 95 -13.56 20.85 6.84
CA GLY A 95 -14.33 19.82 7.53
C GLY A 95 -15.82 19.85 7.24
N ASP A 96 -16.43 21.05 7.08
CA ASP A 96 -17.84 21.18 6.65
C ASP A 96 -18.01 20.65 5.22
N TYR A 97 -17.09 20.96 4.31
CA TYR A 97 -17.08 20.46 2.94
C TYR A 97 -17.00 18.92 2.90
N ILE A 98 -16.06 18.33 3.64
CA ILE A 98 -15.91 16.87 3.75
C ILE A 98 -17.24 16.23 4.20
N ALA A 99 -17.84 16.77 5.28
CA ALA A 99 -19.09 16.25 5.81
C ALA A 99 -20.24 16.35 4.80
N ASP A 100 -20.29 17.44 4.01
CA ASP A 100 -21.32 17.64 3.01
C ASP A 100 -21.15 16.70 1.80
N GLN A 101 -19.91 16.44 1.35
CA GLN A 101 -19.63 15.49 0.28
C GLN A 101 -20.04 14.07 0.70
N LEU A 102 -19.70 13.65 1.93
CA LEU A 102 -20.10 12.34 2.48
C LEU A 102 -21.63 12.19 2.55
N ARG A 103 -22.35 13.23 3.02
CA ARG A 103 -23.83 13.21 3.08
C ARG A 103 -24.45 13.12 1.69
N GLN A 104 -23.90 13.83 0.70
CA GLN A 104 -24.35 13.78 -0.69
C GLN A 104 -24.16 12.39 -1.29
N ALA A 105 -23.09 11.69 -0.91
CA ALA A 105 -22.82 10.29 -1.28
C ALA A 105 -23.69 9.28 -0.48
N GLY A 106 -24.54 9.74 0.44
CA GLY A 106 -25.44 8.86 1.21
C GLY A 106 -24.83 8.25 2.47
N TRP A 107 -23.65 8.71 2.89
CA TRP A 107 -22.98 8.23 4.10
C TRP A 107 -23.58 8.87 5.36
N SER A 108 -23.61 8.11 6.45
CA SER A 108 -23.89 8.66 7.79
C SER A 108 -22.64 9.41 8.28
N VAL A 109 -22.81 10.64 8.76
CA VAL A 109 -21.69 11.49 9.18
C VAL A 109 -21.78 11.81 10.66
N GLU A 110 -20.68 11.58 11.37
CA GLU A 110 -20.47 11.95 12.76
C GLU A 110 -19.30 12.91 12.88
N PHE A 111 -19.43 13.90 13.78
CA PHE A 111 -18.32 14.77 14.20
C PHE A 111 -17.83 14.31 15.57
N GLN A 112 -16.53 14.13 15.70
CA GLN A 112 -15.87 13.83 16.95
C GLN A 112 -15.07 15.07 17.39
N GLU A 113 -15.71 15.93 18.16
CA GLU A 113 -15.11 17.19 18.65
C GLU A 113 -14.24 16.93 19.89
N PHE A 114 -13.07 17.56 19.94
CA PHE A 114 -12.15 17.52 21.07
C PHE A 114 -11.38 18.83 21.19
N THR A 115 -10.78 19.04 22.37
CA THR A 115 -9.90 20.17 22.59
C THR A 115 -8.48 19.69 22.79
N TYR A 116 -7.57 20.15 21.95
CA TYR A 116 -6.16 19.83 22.05
C TYR A 116 -5.35 21.11 22.28
N ARG A 117 -4.59 21.16 23.42
CA ARG A 117 -3.80 22.34 23.84
C ARG A 117 -4.56 23.68 23.78
N GLY A 118 -5.85 23.65 24.14
CA GLY A 118 -6.71 24.83 24.15
C GLY A 118 -7.31 25.21 22.79
N THR A 119 -7.00 24.47 21.73
CA THR A 119 -7.58 24.63 20.39
C THR A 119 -8.68 23.60 20.17
N LEU A 120 -9.84 24.04 19.67
CA LEU A 120 -10.90 23.14 19.27
C LEU A 120 -10.52 22.46 17.95
N ALA A 121 -10.58 21.15 17.91
CA ALA A 121 -10.37 20.30 16.76
C ALA A 121 -11.54 19.33 16.60
N ARG A 122 -11.74 18.76 15.42
CA ARG A 122 -12.79 17.78 15.19
C ARG A 122 -12.42 16.77 14.10
N ASN A 123 -12.50 15.50 14.39
CA ASN A 123 -12.49 14.48 13.36
C ASN A 123 -13.88 14.38 12.70
N ILE A 124 -13.90 13.99 11.42
CA ILE A 124 -15.13 13.69 10.68
C ILE A 124 -15.12 12.20 10.37
N ILE A 125 -16.22 11.51 10.64
CA ILE A 125 -16.34 10.07 10.41
C ILE A 125 -17.56 9.81 9.52
N GLY A 126 -17.32 9.38 8.28
CA GLY A 126 -18.35 8.87 7.39
C GLY A 126 -18.52 7.37 7.57
N ARG A 127 -19.75 6.88 7.67
CA ARG A 127 -20.02 5.44 7.83
C ARG A 127 -20.98 4.95 6.77
N ALA A 128 -20.66 3.81 6.16
CA ALA A 128 -21.51 3.08 5.23
C ALA A 128 -21.58 1.59 5.58
N ASN A 129 -22.58 0.89 5.08
CA ASN A 129 -22.85 -0.53 5.40
C ASN A 129 -22.90 -0.82 6.90
N ILE A 130 -23.50 0.07 7.68
CA ILE A 130 -23.54 -0.03 9.15
C ILE A 130 -24.13 -1.37 9.59
N GLY A 131 -23.37 -2.12 10.40
CA GLY A 131 -23.74 -3.45 10.91
C GLY A 131 -23.46 -4.61 9.95
N ILE A 132 -22.80 -4.37 8.82
CA ILE A 132 -22.41 -5.41 7.87
C ILE A 132 -20.97 -5.86 8.15
N GLY A 133 -20.77 -7.14 8.46
CA GLY A 133 -19.44 -7.75 8.63
C GLY A 133 -18.59 -7.10 9.73
N THR A 134 -17.32 -6.95 9.48
CA THR A 134 -16.35 -6.28 10.35
C THR A 134 -16.12 -4.84 9.91
N ILE A 135 -15.55 -4.00 10.77
CA ILE A 135 -15.28 -2.59 10.46
C ILE A 135 -13.91 -2.46 9.82
N ILE A 136 -13.84 -1.77 8.68
CA ILE A 136 -12.59 -1.30 8.08
C ILE A 136 -12.57 0.22 8.12
N ILE A 137 -11.50 0.80 8.66
CA ILE A 137 -11.28 2.25 8.67
C ILE A 137 -10.33 2.61 7.53
N LEU A 138 -10.70 3.58 6.71
CA LEU A 138 -9.78 4.30 5.84
C LEU A 138 -9.62 5.71 6.41
N GLY A 139 -8.40 6.17 6.56
CA GLY A 139 -8.08 7.45 7.18
C GLY A 139 -7.27 8.38 6.30
N ALA A 140 -7.45 9.67 6.49
CA ALA A 140 -6.59 10.74 5.98
C ALA A 140 -6.68 11.93 6.92
N HIS A 141 -5.60 12.69 7.12
CA HIS A 141 -5.72 13.97 7.80
C HIS A 141 -6.21 15.06 6.84
N TYR A 142 -6.87 16.12 7.36
CA TYR A 142 -7.36 17.21 6.54
C TYR A 142 -6.84 18.58 6.97
N ASP A 143 -6.21 18.67 8.13
CA ASP A 143 -5.51 19.88 8.56
C ASP A 143 -4.20 20.08 7.79
N THR A 144 -3.58 21.21 7.97
CA THR A 144 -2.28 21.52 7.38
C THR A 144 -1.37 22.16 8.41
N ARG A 145 -0.07 22.00 8.17
CA ARG A 145 0.98 22.54 9.01
C ARG A 145 0.91 24.06 9.13
N ARG A 146 0.99 24.53 10.38
CA ARG A 146 0.92 25.96 10.69
C ARG A 146 2.10 26.74 10.16
N TRP A 147 3.28 26.15 10.14
CA TRP A 147 4.52 26.75 9.67
C TRP A 147 5.19 25.84 8.65
N ALA A 148 5.57 26.43 7.51
CA ALA A 148 6.32 25.74 6.47
C ALA A 148 7.80 25.62 6.88
N ASP A 149 8.09 24.86 7.95
CA ASP A 149 9.39 24.83 8.61
C ASP A 149 10.50 24.15 7.79
N GLU A 150 10.15 23.49 6.67
CA GLU A 150 11.09 23.02 5.65
C GLU A 150 11.25 24.01 4.49
N ASP A 151 10.51 25.14 4.48
CA ASP A 151 10.65 26.17 3.45
C ASP A 151 11.87 27.06 3.74
N PRO A 152 12.85 27.15 2.80
CA PRO A 152 14.05 27.93 3.05
C PRO A 152 13.84 29.44 3.14
N THR A 153 12.69 29.95 2.71
CA THR A 153 12.39 31.39 2.62
C THR A 153 11.22 31.81 3.52
N TYR A 154 10.16 30.99 3.52
CA TYR A 154 8.86 31.34 4.14
C TYR A 154 8.52 30.43 5.32
N PHE A 155 9.50 30.04 6.12
CA PHE A 155 9.42 29.05 7.19
C PHE A 155 8.33 29.30 8.26
N GLN A 156 7.76 30.49 8.35
CA GLN A 156 6.64 30.82 9.28
C GLN A 156 5.30 30.99 8.54
N ALA A 157 5.27 30.85 7.23
CA ALA A 157 4.00 30.86 6.50
C ALA A 157 3.29 29.50 6.70
N PRO A 158 1.95 29.46 6.67
CA PRO A 158 1.24 28.20 6.71
C PRO A 158 1.43 27.41 5.41
N VAL A 159 1.47 26.09 5.51
CA VAL A 159 1.54 25.18 4.36
C VAL A 159 0.21 25.17 3.63
N PRO A 160 0.20 25.30 2.29
CA PRO A 160 -1.06 25.20 1.51
C PRO A 160 -1.69 23.81 1.57
N GLY A 161 -0.87 22.73 1.56
CA GLY A 161 -1.30 21.37 1.84
C GLY A 161 -2.09 20.70 0.72
N ALA A 162 -1.63 20.81 -0.54
CA ALA A 162 -2.31 20.18 -1.66
C ALA A 162 -2.09 18.67 -1.71
N ASN A 163 -0.88 18.22 -1.39
CA ASN A 163 -0.57 16.82 -1.24
C ASN A 163 -0.72 16.39 0.21
N ASP A 164 -0.22 17.19 1.12
CA ASP A 164 -0.18 17.00 2.57
C ASP A 164 -1.36 17.76 3.24
N GLY A 165 -2.44 17.22 3.50
CA GLY A 165 -3.32 16.10 3.56
C GLY A 165 -4.46 16.14 2.54
N ALA A 166 -4.56 17.18 1.58
CA ALA A 166 -5.72 17.23 0.70
C ALA A 166 -5.77 16.06 -0.29
N SER A 167 -4.63 15.43 -0.64
CA SER A 167 -4.61 14.31 -1.56
C SER A 167 -5.29 13.06 -0.97
N GLY A 168 -5.01 12.72 0.28
CA GLY A 168 -5.66 11.62 0.98
C GLY A 168 -7.17 11.84 1.14
N VAL A 169 -7.56 13.03 1.60
CA VAL A 169 -8.97 13.44 1.70
C VAL A 169 -9.69 13.28 0.36
N ALA A 170 -9.07 13.74 -0.73
CA ALA A 170 -9.64 13.69 -2.07
C ALA A 170 -9.92 12.24 -2.53
N VAL A 171 -9.00 11.33 -2.28
CA VAL A 171 -9.19 9.91 -2.61
C VAL A 171 -10.33 9.32 -1.79
N LEU A 172 -10.42 9.61 -0.50
CA LEU A 172 -11.50 9.08 0.34
C LEU A 172 -12.88 9.64 -0.06
N LEU A 173 -12.95 10.92 -0.49
CA LEU A 173 -14.20 11.51 -0.95
C LEU A 173 -14.68 10.94 -2.29
N GLU A 174 -13.79 10.71 -3.24
CA GLU A 174 -14.15 10.04 -4.49
C GLU A 174 -14.53 8.57 -4.25
N LEU A 175 -13.82 7.84 -3.36
CA LEU A 175 -14.23 6.50 -2.95
C LEU A 175 -15.65 6.49 -2.37
N ALA A 176 -16.02 7.49 -1.59
CA ALA A 176 -17.37 7.59 -1.04
C ALA A 176 -18.46 7.67 -2.12
N GLN A 177 -18.14 8.22 -3.28
CA GLN A 177 -19.06 8.38 -4.42
C GLN A 177 -19.17 7.11 -5.26
N VAL A 178 -18.04 6.38 -5.45
CA VAL A 178 -17.96 5.30 -6.45
C VAL A 178 -18.09 3.90 -5.89
N LEU A 179 -17.82 3.67 -4.59
CA LEU A 179 -17.89 2.34 -3.98
C LEU A 179 -19.24 1.68 -4.21
N ASN A 180 -19.21 0.50 -4.83
CA ASN A 180 -20.39 -0.36 -4.91
C ASN A 180 -20.63 -1.06 -3.56
N LEU A 181 -21.33 -0.37 -2.67
CA LEU A 181 -21.61 -0.85 -1.32
C LEU A 181 -22.35 -2.22 -1.29
N GLY A 182 -22.98 -2.63 -2.40
CA GLY A 182 -23.60 -3.95 -2.54
C GLY A 182 -22.58 -5.10 -2.63
N GLU A 183 -21.38 -4.84 -3.11
CA GLU A 183 -20.28 -5.82 -3.18
C GLU A 183 -19.42 -5.79 -1.91
N VAL A 184 -19.39 -4.67 -1.18
CA VAL A 184 -18.58 -4.53 0.05
C VAL A 184 -19.17 -5.38 1.18
N ARG A 185 -18.34 -6.24 1.78
CA ARG A 185 -18.73 -7.18 2.86
C ARG A 185 -18.47 -6.65 4.28
N HIS A 186 -18.07 -5.39 4.38
CA HIS A 186 -17.65 -4.74 5.61
C HIS A 186 -18.43 -3.45 5.87
N GLU A 187 -18.56 -3.08 7.14
CA GLU A 187 -18.88 -1.71 7.51
C GLU A 187 -17.64 -0.84 7.23
N ILE A 188 -17.79 0.23 6.45
CA ILE A 188 -16.69 1.12 6.09
C ILE A 188 -16.80 2.42 6.88
N TRP A 189 -15.70 2.81 7.50
CA TRP A 189 -15.53 4.11 8.10
C TRP A 189 -14.49 4.91 7.32
N LEU A 190 -14.87 6.06 6.82
CA LEU A 190 -13.95 7.06 6.27
C LEU A 190 -13.68 8.08 7.38
N ALA A 191 -12.47 8.08 7.92
CA ALA A 191 -12.07 8.93 9.02
C ALA A 191 -11.15 10.05 8.52
N PHE A 192 -11.55 11.28 8.77
CA PHE A 192 -10.77 12.47 8.42
C PHE A 192 -10.28 13.11 9.72
N PHE A 193 -8.97 13.05 9.92
CA PHE A 193 -8.34 13.48 11.17
C PHE A 193 -7.98 14.96 11.13
N ASP A 194 -8.17 15.63 12.26
CA ASP A 194 -7.72 17.00 12.52
C ASP A 194 -6.52 16.95 13.46
N ALA A 195 -5.73 18.00 13.46
CA ALA A 195 -4.61 18.17 14.37
C ALA A 195 -3.53 17.07 14.25
N GLU A 196 -3.27 16.61 13.04
CA GLU A 196 -2.18 15.72 12.72
C GLU A 196 -0.86 16.49 12.65
N ASP A 197 -0.82 17.56 11.83
CA ASP A 197 0.36 18.11 11.16
C ASP A 197 1.04 19.30 11.90
N ASN A 198 0.77 19.49 13.19
CA ASN A 198 1.41 20.54 13.96
C ASN A 198 2.46 20.05 14.96
N GLY A 199 2.89 18.78 14.83
CA GLY A 199 3.86 18.17 15.71
C GLY A 199 5.19 18.94 15.77
N GLY A 200 5.73 19.09 17.00
CA GLY A 200 6.95 19.86 17.25
C GLY A 200 6.77 21.38 17.26
N ILE A 201 5.65 21.92 16.76
CA ILE A 201 5.36 23.35 16.76
C ILE A 201 4.68 23.72 18.09
N GLU A 202 5.25 24.69 18.82
CA GLU A 202 4.70 25.22 20.08
C GLU A 202 4.27 24.15 21.09
N GLY A 203 4.97 23.00 21.07
CA GLY A 203 4.72 21.89 21.98
C GLY A 203 3.54 20.98 21.57
N TRP A 204 3.03 21.10 20.34
CA TRP A 204 2.07 20.14 19.80
C TRP A 204 2.74 18.79 19.57
N ASP A 205 1.97 17.72 19.73
CA ASP A 205 2.35 16.39 19.31
C ASP A 205 1.78 16.14 17.91
N TRP A 206 2.35 15.21 17.16
CA TRP A 206 1.82 14.69 15.92
C TRP A 206 0.56 13.85 16.17
N ILE A 207 -0.28 13.65 15.18
CA ILE A 207 -1.36 12.64 15.16
C ILE A 207 -2.36 12.77 16.32
N ALA A 208 -2.66 14.00 16.77
CA ALA A 208 -3.53 14.20 17.92
C ALA A 208 -4.98 13.73 17.65
N GLY A 209 -5.49 13.94 16.41
CA GLY A 209 -6.85 13.55 16.04
C GLY A 209 -7.06 12.05 15.99
N SER A 210 -6.16 11.33 15.32
CA SER A 210 -6.21 9.86 15.27
C SER A 210 -5.98 9.22 16.63
N THR A 211 -5.09 9.82 17.46
CA THR A 211 -4.89 9.38 18.85
C THR A 211 -6.19 9.50 19.64
N TYR A 212 -6.88 10.66 19.54
CA TYR A 212 -8.16 10.86 20.21
C TYR A 212 -9.23 9.86 19.72
N MET A 213 -9.30 9.61 18.41
CA MET A 213 -10.23 8.60 17.86
C MET A 213 -9.90 7.21 18.41
N ALA A 214 -8.64 6.78 18.36
CA ALA A 214 -8.22 5.46 18.81
C ALA A 214 -8.49 5.26 20.32
N ASP A 215 -8.20 6.25 21.16
CA ASP A 215 -8.42 6.22 22.59
C ASP A 215 -9.92 6.15 22.98
N THR A 216 -10.80 6.63 22.10
CA THR A 216 -12.26 6.66 22.33
C THR A 216 -13.03 5.57 21.60
N LEU A 217 -12.35 4.69 20.85
CA LEU A 217 -12.98 3.56 20.18
C LEU A 217 -13.71 2.65 21.16
N SER A 218 -14.98 2.38 20.90
CA SER A 218 -15.80 1.42 21.66
C SER A 218 -15.92 0.06 20.99
N VAL A 219 -15.32 -0.10 19.80
CA VAL A 219 -15.33 -1.29 18.96
C VAL A 219 -13.91 -1.64 18.51
N GLN A 220 -13.71 -2.88 18.08
CA GLN A 220 -12.42 -3.34 17.52
C GLN A 220 -12.52 -3.40 15.99
N PRO A 221 -12.00 -2.44 15.24
CA PRO A 221 -11.91 -2.53 13.78
C PRO A 221 -11.04 -3.71 13.34
N HIS A 222 -11.36 -4.26 12.18
CA HIS A 222 -10.60 -5.35 11.58
C HIS A 222 -9.27 -4.87 10.96
N ALA A 223 -9.30 -3.68 10.38
CA ALA A 223 -8.13 -3.04 9.78
C ALA A 223 -8.27 -1.51 9.77
N MET A 224 -7.14 -0.81 9.69
CA MET A 224 -7.04 0.61 9.41
C MET A 224 -6.04 0.84 8.27
N ILE A 225 -6.44 1.62 7.29
CA ILE A 225 -5.62 1.98 6.12
C ILE A 225 -5.55 3.50 6.06
N LEU A 226 -4.37 4.02 6.23
CA LEU A 226 -4.09 5.45 6.09
C LEU A 226 -3.67 5.75 4.66
N VAL A 227 -4.06 6.90 4.15
CA VAL A 227 -3.56 7.48 2.90
C VAL A 227 -3.07 8.89 3.17
N ASP A 228 -1.79 9.10 2.99
CA ASP A 228 -1.14 10.39 3.20
C ASP A 228 -0.15 10.71 2.09
N MET A 229 -0.08 11.98 1.66
CA MET A 229 0.81 12.49 0.60
C MET A 229 0.86 11.61 -0.66
N ILE A 230 -0.27 11.11 -1.11
CA ILE A 230 -0.37 10.14 -2.21
C ILE A 230 -0.53 10.77 -3.60
N GLY A 231 -0.47 12.10 -3.69
CA GLY A 231 -0.76 12.83 -4.92
C GLY A 231 0.47 13.23 -5.73
N ASP A 232 1.70 12.99 -5.27
CA ASP A 232 2.90 13.42 -5.99
C ASP A 232 2.89 12.93 -7.45
N ALA A 233 3.21 13.83 -8.39
CA ALA A 233 3.30 13.49 -9.80
C ALA A 233 4.41 12.46 -10.10
N ASP A 234 5.49 12.44 -9.29
CA ASP A 234 6.56 11.43 -9.34
C ASP A 234 6.41 10.37 -8.24
N GLN A 235 5.22 9.82 -8.13
CA GLN A 235 4.76 8.93 -7.05
C GLN A 235 5.64 7.70 -6.87
N GLN A 236 6.10 7.46 -5.63
CA GLN A 236 6.86 6.29 -5.21
C GLN A 236 6.47 5.83 -3.80
N ILE A 237 5.53 4.92 -3.72
CA ILE A 237 4.98 4.40 -2.45
C ILE A 237 5.73 3.15 -2.03
N TYR A 238 6.41 3.20 -0.87
CA TYR A 238 7.17 2.11 -0.28
C TYR A 238 6.45 1.53 0.93
N PHE A 239 6.84 0.31 1.36
CA PHE A 239 6.38 -0.19 2.65
C PHE A 239 6.93 0.66 3.79
N ASP A 240 6.06 1.07 4.69
CA ASP A 240 6.44 1.57 6.00
C ASP A 240 6.76 0.41 6.96
N ALA A 241 7.81 0.57 7.78
CA ALA A 241 8.27 -0.45 8.71
C ALA A 241 7.38 -0.63 9.96
N ASN A 242 6.52 0.35 10.26
CA ASN A 242 5.56 0.29 11.36
C ASN A 242 4.19 -0.24 10.92
N SER A 243 3.98 -0.38 9.61
CA SER A 243 2.76 -0.90 9.01
C SER A 243 2.64 -2.42 9.14
N ASP A 244 1.40 -2.94 9.26
CA ASP A 244 1.13 -4.38 9.20
C ASP A 244 1.57 -4.97 7.87
N ARG A 245 2.46 -5.96 7.96
CA ARG A 245 3.11 -6.52 6.78
C ARG A 245 2.16 -7.31 5.87
N ALA A 246 1.22 -8.03 6.46
CA ALA A 246 0.31 -8.88 5.69
C ALA A 246 -0.70 -8.02 4.93
N LEU A 247 -1.24 -6.99 5.58
CA LEU A 247 -2.16 -6.04 4.96
C LEU A 247 -1.45 -5.23 3.86
N SER A 248 -0.22 -4.73 4.11
CA SER A 248 0.59 -4.05 3.09
C SER A 248 0.81 -4.93 1.86
N GLN A 249 1.19 -6.21 2.06
CA GLN A 249 1.38 -7.14 0.94
C GLN A 249 0.10 -7.36 0.14
N LYS A 250 -1.07 -7.42 0.80
CA LYS A 250 -2.36 -7.56 0.12
C LYS A 250 -2.66 -6.35 -0.77
N VAL A 251 -2.48 -5.13 -0.24
CA VAL A 251 -2.70 -3.88 -0.99
C VAL A 251 -1.76 -3.77 -2.19
N TRP A 252 -0.45 -3.98 -1.98
CA TRP A 252 0.54 -3.93 -3.06
C TRP A 252 0.33 -4.99 -4.13
N ALA A 253 -0.15 -6.17 -3.75
CA ALA A 253 -0.51 -7.21 -4.72
C ALA A 253 -1.68 -6.79 -5.62
N ILE A 254 -2.68 -6.11 -5.07
CA ILE A 254 -3.81 -5.55 -5.84
C ILE A 254 -3.30 -4.44 -6.77
N ALA A 255 -2.50 -3.50 -6.26
CA ALA A 255 -1.89 -2.45 -7.08
C ALA A 255 -1.08 -3.04 -8.26
N ALA A 256 -0.30 -4.09 -8.01
CA ALA A 256 0.45 -4.78 -9.07
C ALA A 256 -0.47 -5.46 -10.11
N GLN A 257 -1.60 -6.05 -9.69
CA GLN A 257 -2.59 -6.64 -10.60
C GLN A 257 -3.27 -5.59 -11.48
N LEU A 258 -3.47 -4.37 -10.94
CA LEU A 258 -3.98 -3.22 -11.69
C LEU A 258 -2.93 -2.58 -12.62
N GLY A 259 -1.68 -3.04 -12.57
CA GLY A 259 -0.58 -2.50 -13.40
C GLY A 259 0.23 -1.40 -12.71
N TYR A 260 -0.01 -1.15 -11.42
CA TYR A 260 0.61 -0.05 -10.66
C TYR A 260 1.87 -0.46 -9.89
N GLY A 261 2.41 -1.67 -10.12
CA GLY A 261 3.58 -2.20 -9.43
C GLY A 261 4.86 -1.39 -9.58
N ALA A 262 4.95 -0.46 -10.54
CA ALA A 262 6.06 0.46 -10.68
C ALA A 262 6.00 1.62 -9.65
N TYR A 263 4.83 1.91 -9.10
CA TYR A 263 4.58 2.98 -8.14
C TYR A 263 4.43 2.46 -6.71
N PHE A 264 3.86 1.26 -6.54
CA PHE A 264 3.75 0.55 -5.27
C PHE A 264 4.94 -0.40 -5.12
N ILE A 265 6.03 0.10 -4.56
CA ILE A 265 7.32 -0.59 -4.51
C ILE A 265 7.38 -1.48 -3.26
N PRO A 266 7.50 -2.83 -3.37
CA PRO A 266 7.38 -3.75 -2.24
C PRO A 266 8.67 -3.84 -1.40
N GLU A 267 9.29 -2.71 -1.11
CA GLU A 267 10.50 -2.57 -0.31
C GLU A 267 10.23 -1.72 0.92
N VAL A 268 10.77 -2.10 2.08
CA VAL A 268 10.70 -1.28 3.30
C VAL A 268 11.70 -0.14 3.18
N ARG A 269 11.20 1.09 3.24
CA ARG A 269 12.06 2.28 3.13
C ARG A 269 11.95 3.23 4.32
N TRP A 270 10.74 3.41 4.84
CA TRP A 270 10.43 4.37 5.88
C TRP A 270 10.03 3.70 7.19
N ARG A 271 10.03 4.48 8.26
CA ARG A 271 9.48 4.13 9.57
C ARG A 271 8.71 5.35 10.06
N MET A 272 7.47 5.44 9.62
CA MET A 272 6.63 6.60 9.88
C MET A 272 6.04 6.58 11.29
N ILE A 273 5.83 7.78 11.83
CA ILE A 273 4.93 8.03 12.94
C ILE A 273 3.80 8.86 12.34
N ASP A 274 2.66 8.21 12.11
CA ASP A 274 1.55 8.77 11.40
C ASP A 274 0.22 8.24 11.96
N ASP A 275 -0.91 8.70 11.46
CA ASP A 275 -2.27 8.44 11.97
C ASP A 275 -2.65 6.95 12.05
N HIS A 276 -1.92 6.05 11.41
CA HIS A 276 -2.09 4.60 11.57
C HIS A 276 -1.54 4.07 12.91
N ILE A 277 -0.57 4.76 13.52
CA ILE A 277 0.13 4.30 14.74
C ILE A 277 -0.77 4.14 15.97
N PRO A 278 -1.70 5.04 16.27
CA PRO A 278 -2.59 4.86 17.42
C PRO A 278 -3.41 3.56 17.32
N PHE A 279 -3.86 3.22 16.12
CA PHE A 279 -4.62 1.98 15.87
C PHE A 279 -3.73 0.74 15.96
N ALA A 280 -2.51 0.79 15.40
CA ALA A 280 -1.53 -0.30 15.52
C ALA A 280 -1.20 -0.61 17.00
N ARG A 281 -1.12 0.41 17.87
CA ARG A 281 -0.89 0.24 19.31
C ARG A 281 -2.05 -0.48 20.03
N LEU A 282 -3.25 -0.41 19.49
CA LEU A 282 -4.42 -1.17 19.98
C LEU A 282 -4.46 -2.61 19.42
N GLY A 283 -3.45 -3.03 18.64
CA GLY A 283 -3.39 -4.34 18.02
C GLY A 283 -4.29 -4.49 16.79
N ILE A 284 -4.74 -3.38 16.22
CA ILE A 284 -5.48 -3.35 14.95
C ILE A 284 -4.43 -3.41 13.81
N PRO A 285 -4.55 -4.34 12.84
CA PRO A 285 -3.74 -4.28 11.63
C PRO A 285 -3.89 -2.93 10.94
N ALA A 286 -2.83 -2.12 10.95
CA ALA A 286 -2.85 -0.77 10.42
C ALA A 286 -1.69 -0.56 9.45
N ILE A 287 -1.94 0.15 8.35
CA ILE A 287 -0.92 0.48 7.35
C ILE A 287 -1.00 1.95 6.97
N ASP A 288 0.13 2.44 6.50
CA ASP A 288 0.30 3.74 5.90
C ASP A 288 0.66 3.59 4.42
N ILE A 289 -0.13 4.19 3.56
CA ILE A 289 0.12 4.32 2.12
C ILE A 289 0.57 5.75 1.90
N ILE A 290 1.89 5.94 1.88
CA ILE A 290 2.51 7.27 1.83
C ILE A 290 3.63 7.35 0.80
N ASP A 291 3.72 8.47 0.09
CA ASP A 291 4.91 8.86 -0.66
C ASP A 291 5.72 9.93 0.10
N PHE A 292 6.63 9.47 0.95
CA PHE A 292 7.47 10.37 1.76
C PHE A 292 8.70 10.88 1.01
N GLN A 293 8.79 10.70 -0.30
CA GLN A 293 9.85 11.32 -1.11
C GLN A 293 9.44 12.67 -1.70
N TYR A 294 8.25 13.15 -1.35
CA TYR A 294 7.67 14.39 -1.83
C TYR A 294 8.55 15.61 -1.50
N PRO A 295 9.14 16.31 -2.50
CA PRO A 295 10.13 17.35 -2.26
C PRO A 295 9.57 18.67 -1.75
N TYR A 296 8.24 18.82 -1.71
CA TYR A 296 7.55 20.02 -1.25
C TYR A 296 6.93 19.86 0.14
N TRP A 297 7.20 18.74 0.82
CA TRP A 297 6.75 18.46 2.15
C TRP A 297 7.10 19.61 3.10
N HIS A 298 6.11 20.11 3.86
CA HIS A 298 6.21 21.20 4.82
C HIS A 298 6.76 22.51 4.22
N THR A 299 6.53 22.76 2.93
CA THR A 299 6.89 24.02 2.28
C THR A 299 5.68 24.77 1.75
N THR A 300 5.86 26.07 1.49
CA THR A 300 4.83 26.89 0.81
C THR A 300 4.61 26.48 -0.66
N ALA A 301 5.43 25.58 -1.18
CA ALA A 301 5.34 25.06 -2.54
C ALA A 301 4.44 23.83 -2.67
N ASP A 302 3.86 23.31 -1.57
CA ASP A 302 2.86 22.24 -1.62
C ASP A 302 1.52 22.77 -2.15
N THR A 303 1.44 22.89 -3.46
CA THR A 303 0.35 23.49 -4.23
C THR A 303 -0.23 22.51 -5.24
N ALA A 304 -1.47 22.74 -5.70
CA ALA A 304 -2.23 21.81 -6.53
C ALA A 304 -1.50 21.35 -7.82
N ASP A 305 -0.62 22.17 -8.37
CA ASP A 305 0.19 21.84 -9.55
C ASP A 305 1.28 20.76 -9.28
N LYS A 306 1.46 20.34 -8.04
CA LYS A 306 2.34 19.23 -7.64
C LYS A 306 1.58 17.91 -7.55
N VAL A 307 0.25 17.96 -7.51
CA VAL A 307 -0.59 16.77 -7.40
C VAL A 307 -1.05 16.32 -8.79
N SER A 308 -0.99 15.02 -9.04
CA SER A 308 -1.40 14.37 -10.28
C SER A 308 -2.69 13.57 -10.06
N ALA A 309 -3.65 13.76 -10.96
CA ALA A 309 -4.88 12.97 -10.99
C ALA A 309 -4.59 11.46 -11.17
N GLU A 310 -3.59 11.12 -11.97
CA GLU A 310 -3.17 9.74 -12.20
C GLU A 310 -2.59 9.10 -10.92
N SER A 311 -1.93 9.89 -10.07
CA SER A 311 -1.42 9.42 -8.78
C SER A 311 -2.57 9.09 -7.82
N LEU A 312 -3.56 9.98 -7.74
CA LEU A 312 -4.78 9.76 -6.96
C LEU A 312 -5.56 8.54 -7.47
N GLU A 313 -5.66 8.38 -8.80
CA GLU A 313 -6.36 7.26 -9.44
C GLU A 313 -5.73 5.92 -9.07
N ARG A 314 -4.41 5.79 -9.10
CA ARG A 314 -3.70 4.56 -8.74
C ARG A 314 -4.03 4.09 -7.32
N VAL A 315 -4.02 4.99 -6.37
CA VAL A 315 -4.36 4.67 -4.97
C VAL A 315 -5.84 4.39 -4.82
N GLY A 316 -6.68 5.25 -5.38
CA GLY A 316 -8.15 5.11 -5.30
C GLY A 316 -8.65 3.80 -5.90
N GLN A 317 -8.22 3.44 -7.11
CA GLN A 317 -8.58 2.15 -7.74
C GLN A 317 -8.07 0.94 -6.96
N THR A 318 -6.88 1.05 -6.35
CA THR A 318 -6.34 -0.03 -5.51
C THR A 318 -7.22 -0.25 -4.28
N LEU A 319 -7.66 0.82 -3.63
CA LEU A 319 -8.53 0.75 -2.46
C LEU A 319 -9.96 0.32 -2.82
N GLU A 320 -10.53 0.80 -3.93
CA GLU A 320 -11.84 0.37 -4.44
C GLU A 320 -11.86 -1.16 -4.62
N VAL A 321 -10.89 -1.69 -5.37
CA VAL A 321 -10.77 -3.14 -5.60
C VAL A 321 -10.54 -3.90 -4.29
N LEU A 322 -9.71 -3.39 -3.38
CA LEU A 322 -9.49 -4.00 -2.08
C LEU A 322 -10.81 -4.17 -1.31
N LEU A 323 -11.63 -3.12 -1.25
CA LEU A 323 -12.87 -3.12 -0.46
C LEU A 323 -13.97 -3.97 -1.08
N GLU A 324 -14.10 -3.96 -2.41
CA GLU A 324 -15.13 -4.71 -3.13
C GLU A 324 -14.81 -6.21 -3.28
N THR A 325 -13.52 -6.61 -3.17
CA THR A 325 -13.10 -8.01 -3.32
C THR A 325 -12.66 -8.68 -2.02
N SER A 326 -12.62 -7.94 -0.90
CA SER A 326 -12.27 -8.52 0.41
C SER A 326 -13.43 -9.37 0.96
N GLU A 327 -13.09 -10.61 1.39
CA GLU A 327 -14.01 -11.55 2.07
C GLU A 327 -14.05 -11.32 3.58
#